data_b2748ddb8b50f9e0b977d4e852c66f78
#
_entry.id   b2748ddb8b50f9e0b977d4e852c66f78
#
_cell.length_a   1.000
_cell.length_b   1.000
_cell.length_c   1.000
_cell.angle_alpha   90.00
_cell.angle_beta   90.00
_cell.angle_gamma   90.00
#
_symmetry.space_group_name_H-M   'P 1'
#
loop_
_entity.id
_entity.type
_entity.pdbx_description
1 polymer ?
#
loop_
_entity_poly.entity_id
_entity_poly.type
_entity_poly.pdbx_seq_one_letter_code
_entity_poly.pdbx_strand_id
1 'polypeptide(L)'
;AVISAACPINLWEAFEKRFGLQIWEIYGAVDGGGVMTLNMGNAPAGSIGKPLRGEWKLVDENDEEVPAGEIGEMINKVDEGSIRTAEYYKNDEASAKKSQGGWIRSGDLFYADKDKNLYFVDRASDSMRRRGENISSFEVESIVEKYPDVMTCAAFGVPSELGEDEVMLWVKPVAGKTLDLKELIRHCVDNMAFFMIPRYIDMVEDIPRTGTLRSQKAGMKKQGVTDRTWDREKEMPDLKKR
;
A
#
# COMPACT_ATOMS: atom_id res chain seq x y z
N ALA A 1 0.19 -14.91 22.63
CA ALA A 1 0.43 -14.05 21.46
C ALA A 1 -0.57 -14.38 20.36
N VAL A 2 -0.74 -13.46 19.44
CA VAL A 2 -1.50 -13.65 18.20
C VAL A 2 -0.58 -13.31 17.02
N ILE A 3 -0.63 -14.11 15.95
CA ILE A 3 0.11 -13.82 14.73
C ILE A 3 -0.79 -12.99 13.82
N SER A 4 -0.25 -11.87 13.34
CA SER A 4 -0.88 -10.96 12.41
C SER A 4 -0.04 -10.80 11.14
N ALA A 5 -0.70 -10.44 10.05
CA ALA A 5 -0.09 -9.96 8.82
C ALA A 5 -0.85 -8.70 8.38
N ALA A 6 -0.24 -7.54 8.57
CA ALA A 6 -0.81 -6.19 8.34
C ALA A 6 -1.77 -5.70 9.46
N CYS A 7 -1.35 -5.82 10.73
CA CYS A 7 -2.08 -5.16 11.82
C CYS A 7 -1.97 -3.64 11.70
N PRO A 8 -3.10 -2.90 11.60
CA PRO A 8 -3.06 -1.45 11.57
C PRO A 8 -2.45 -0.90 12.86
N ILE A 9 -1.48 0.00 12.75
CA ILE A 9 -0.74 0.55 13.91
C ILE A 9 -1.67 1.23 14.93
N ASN A 10 -2.71 1.90 14.47
CA ASN A 10 -3.69 2.57 15.33
C ASN A 10 -4.56 1.60 16.15
N LEU A 11 -4.61 0.32 15.79
CA LEU A 11 -5.33 -0.71 16.53
C LEU A 11 -4.42 -1.56 17.42
N TRP A 12 -3.11 -1.50 17.22
CA TRP A 12 -2.14 -2.40 17.85
C TRP A 12 -2.23 -2.39 19.38
N GLU A 13 -2.00 -1.25 19.99
CA GLU A 13 -2.04 -1.12 21.46
C GLU A 13 -3.42 -1.42 22.05
N ALA A 14 -4.48 -0.93 21.39
CA ALA A 14 -5.85 -1.16 21.84
C ALA A 14 -6.23 -2.64 21.81
N PHE A 15 -5.78 -3.37 20.79
CA PHE A 15 -5.99 -4.81 20.64
C PHE A 15 -5.23 -5.58 21.73
N GLU A 16 -3.94 -5.33 21.90
CA GLU A 16 -3.11 -5.98 22.92
C GLU A 16 -3.70 -5.79 24.32
N LYS A 17 -4.07 -4.55 24.64
CA LYS A 17 -4.68 -4.21 25.94
C LYS A 17 -6.03 -4.90 26.14
N ARG A 18 -6.89 -4.90 25.11
CA ARG A 18 -8.24 -5.48 25.22
C ARG A 18 -8.23 -6.99 25.44
N PHE A 19 -7.33 -7.70 24.78
CA PHE A 19 -7.30 -9.17 24.80
C PHE A 19 -6.21 -9.75 25.69
N GLY A 20 -5.33 -8.93 26.29
CA GLY A 20 -4.20 -9.38 27.10
C GLY A 20 -3.20 -10.23 26.30
N LEU A 21 -3.04 -9.93 25.02
CA LEU A 21 -2.20 -10.68 24.08
C LEU A 21 -1.14 -9.76 23.47
N GLN A 22 0.00 -10.33 23.10
CA GLN A 22 1.02 -9.67 22.32
C GLN A 22 0.80 -9.98 20.83
N ILE A 23 0.87 -8.97 19.98
CA ILE A 23 0.84 -9.14 18.53
C ILE A 23 2.24 -9.49 18.05
N TRP A 24 2.33 -10.57 17.29
CA TRP A 24 3.50 -10.93 16.50
C TRP A 24 3.18 -10.65 15.04
N GLU A 25 3.93 -9.75 14.44
CA GLU A 25 3.70 -9.34 13.06
C GLU A 25 4.64 -10.08 12.12
N ILE A 26 4.07 -10.64 11.06
CA ILE A 26 4.84 -11.35 10.04
C ILE A 26 4.62 -10.72 8.66
N TYR A 27 5.65 -10.81 7.83
CA TYR A 27 5.54 -10.56 6.40
C TYR A 27 6.20 -11.72 5.64
N GLY A 28 5.60 -12.06 4.50
CA GLY A 28 6.15 -13.04 3.57
C GLY A 28 5.43 -12.99 2.23
N ALA A 29 6.20 -13.17 1.16
CA ALA A 29 5.67 -13.28 -0.19
C ALA A 29 5.90 -14.70 -0.71
N VAL A 30 4.84 -15.34 -1.20
CA VAL A 30 4.89 -16.72 -1.72
C VAL A 30 5.85 -16.82 -2.92
N ASP A 31 5.87 -15.78 -3.75
CA ASP A 31 6.71 -15.64 -4.93
C ASP A 31 7.94 -14.75 -4.72
N GLY A 32 8.16 -14.30 -3.49
CA GLY A 32 9.21 -13.33 -3.14
C GLY A 32 10.54 -13.94 -2.70
N GLY A 33 10.92 -15.10 -3.23
CA GLY A 33 12.21 -15.72 -2.87
C GLY A 33 12.28 -16.26 -1.44
N GLY A 34 11.14 -16.39 -0.76
CA GLY A 34 11.06 -16.94 0.59
C GLY A 34 11.53 -15.99 1.68
N VAL A 35 11.54 -14.69 1.44
CA VAL A 35 11.73 -13.73 2.52
C VAL A 35 10.58 -13.84 3.48
N MET A 36 10.92 -13.99 4.71
CA MET A 36 10.02 -13.91 5.85
C MET A 36 10.65 -12.98 6.87
N THR A 37 9.86 -12.05 7.37
CA THR A 37 10.21 -11.23 8.51
C THR A 37 9.34 -11.61 9.69
N LEU A 38 9.77 -11.31 10.89
CA LEU A 38 9.01 -11.62 12.10
C LEU A 38 9.35 -10.63 13.20
N ASN A 39 8.33 -9.95 13.71
CA ASN A 39 8.38 -9.15 14.91
C ASN A 39 7.62 -9.90 16.03
N MET A 40 8.34 -10.45 16.98
CA MET A 40 7.76 -11.12 18.18
C MET A 40 7.78 -10.19 19.42
N GLY A 41 7.66 -8.88 19.22
CA GLY A 41 7.80 -7.87 20.27
C GLY A 41 9.26 -7.45 20.52
N ASN A 42 10.16 -7.84 19.62
CA ASN A 42 11.58 -7.46 19.63
C ASN A 42 11.89 -6.30 18.67
N ALA A 43 10.88 -5.71 18.07
CA ALA A 43 10.94 -4.52 17.25
C ALA A 43 9.73 -3.61 17.58
N PRO A 44 9.74 -2.31 17.22
CA PRO A 44 8.64 -1.41 17.50
C PRO A 44 7.30 -1.89 16.92
N ALA A 45 6.19 -1.48 17.54
CA ALA A 45 4.85 -1.72 17.02
C ALA A 45 4.69 -1.12 15.62
N GLY A 46 3.98 -1.83 14.74
CA GLY A 46 3.84 -1.45 13.32
C GLY A 46 5.00 -1.91 12.43
N SER A 47 6.14 -2.31 13.01
CA SER A 47 7.22 -2.93 12.26
C SER A 47 6.93 -4.42 12.02
N ILE A 48 7.29 -4.89 10.85
CA ILE A 48 7.32 -6.33 10.51
C ILE A 48 8.61 -7.03 10.95
N GLY A 49 9.48 -6.34 11.69
CA GLY A 49 10.79 -6.85 12.11
C GLY A 49 11.83 -6.83 11.00
N LYS A 50 12.79 -7.72 11.08
CA LYS A 50 13.91 -7.88 10.12
C LYS A 50 13.75 -9.17 9.34
N PRO A 51 14.25 -9.24 8.09
CA PRO A 51 14.35 -10.52 7.40
C PRO A 51 15.11 -11.56 8.20
N LEU A 52 14.55 -12.75 8.30
CA LEU A 52 15.12 -13.84 9.12
C LEU A 52 16.35 -14.48 8.50
N ARG A 53 16.53 -14.37 7.18
CA ARG A 53 17.61 -15.01 6.42
C ARG A 53 17.99 -14.21 5.19
N GLY A 54 19.21 -14.46 4.70
CA GLY A 54 19.70 -13.95 3.43
C GLY A 54 20.14 -12.49 3.46
N GLU A 55 20.76 -12.08 2.37
CA GLU A 55 21.12 -10.69 2.11
C GLU A 55 19.92 -9.99 1.48
N TRP A 56 19.61 -8.78 1.93
CA TRP A 56 18.50 -7.99 1.46
C TRP A 56 18.88 -6.50 1.43
N LYS A 57 18.20 -5.74 0.60
CA LYS A 57 18.28 -4.29 0.59
C LYS A 57 16.98 -3.67 0.10
N LEU A 58 16.79 -2.39 0.40
CA LEU A 58 15.74 -1.56 -0.18
C LEU A 58 16.37 -0.75 -1.32
N VAL A 59 15.72 -0.74 -2.49
CA VAL A 59 16.22 -0.07 -3.69
C VAL A 59 15.16 0.86 -4.28
N ASP A 60 15.64 1.90 -4.95
CA ASP A 60 14.84 2.82 -5.74
C ASP A 60 14.54 2.25 -7.15
N GLU A 61 13.95 3.08 -8.02
CA GLU A 61 13.64 2.76 -9.41
C GLU A 61 14.86 2.51 -10.30
N ASN A 62 16.07 2.93 -9.86
CA ASN A 62 17.35 2.74 -10.57
C ASN A 62 18.15 1.55 -10.00
N ASP A 63 17.56 0.74 -9.10
CA ASP A 63 18.22 -0.35 -8.37
C ASP A 63 19.32 0.10 -7.40
N GLU A 64 19.34 1.38 -7.03
CA GLU A 64 20.26 1.92 -6.04
C GLU A 64 19.71 1.78 -4.64
N GLU A 65 20.56 1.42 -3.68
CA GLU A 65 20.15 1.23 -2.28
C GLU A 65 19.77 2.55 -1.64
N VAL A 66 18.56 2.60 -1.05
CA VAL A 66 18.05 3.78 -0.37
C VAL A 66 18.49 3.85 1.10
N PRO A 67 18.75 5.04 1.65
CA PRO A 67 19.12 5.22 3.04
C PRO A 67 17.95 4.91 4.01
N ALA A 68 18.29 4.71 5.30
CA ALA A 68 17.30 4.50 6.35
C ALA A 68 16.30 5.67 6.42
N GLY A 69 15.01 5.34 6.46
CA GLY A 69 13.90 6.27 6.47
C GLY A 69 13.32 6.56 5.07
N GLU A 70 14.02 6.22 4.01
CA GLU A 70 13.50 6.36 2.65
C GLU A 70 12.80 5.09 2.17
N ILE A 71 11.84 5.28 1.26
CA ILE A 71 11.03 4.20 0.73
C ILE A 71 11.75 3.55 -0.45
N GLY A 72 11.83 2.22 -0.43
CA GLY A 72 12.36 1.42 -1.53
C GLY A 72 11.67 0.07 -1.64
N GLU A 73 11.82 -0.56 -2.80
CA GLU A 73 11.40 -1.94 -3.00
C GLU A 73 12.39 -2.89 -2.32
N MET A 74 11.87 -3.84 -1.53
CA MET A 74 12.73 -4.87 -0.96
C MET A 74 13.13 -5.89 -2.02
N ILE A 75 14.44 -6.07 -2.15
CA ILE A 75 15.02 -7.15 -2.96
C ILE A 75 15.89 -8.06 -2.08
N ASN A 76 15.90 -9.33 -2.44
CA ASN A 76 16.58 -10.38 -1.69
C ASN A 76 17.52 -11.15 -2.59
N LYS A 77 18.71 -11.42 -2.10
CA LYS A 77 19.68 -12.22 -2.82
C LYS A 77 19.27 -13.70 -2.84
N VAL A 78 19.40 -14.30 -3.98
CA VAL A 78 19.20 -15.75 -4.14
C VAL A 78 20.47 -16.44 -3.69
N ASP A 79 20.36 -17.32 -2.69
CA ASP A 79 21.49 -18.16 -2.29
C ASP A 79 21.89 -19.09 -3.45
N GLU A 80 23.19 -19.21 -3.73
CA GLU A 80 23.70 -20.14 -4.76
C GLU A 80 23.25 -21.57 -4.44
N GLY A 81 22.58 -22.22 -5.40
CA GLY A 81 22.01 -23.56 -5.23
C GLY A 81 20.59 -23.60 -4.63
N SER A 82 19.98 -22.46 -4.36
CA SER A 82 18.57 -22.38 -3.99
C SER A 82 17.69 -22.59 -5.23
N ILE A 83 16.72 -23.52 -5.13
CA ILE A 83 15.69 -23.78 -6.19
C ILE A 83 14.66 -22.63 -6.25
N ARG A 84 14.89 -21.54 -5.52
CA ARG A 84 13.90 -20.46 -5.32
C ARG A 84 14.04 -19.34 -6.35
N THR A 85 13.86 -19.69 -7.61
CA THR A 85 13.56 -18.70 -8.65
C THR A 85 12.04 -18.59 -8.78
N ALA A 86 11.52 -17.36 -8.77
CA ALA A 86 10.11 -17.16 -9.04
C ALA A 86 9.87 -17.30 -10.54
N GLU A 87 9.29 -18.43 -10.95
CA GLU A 87 8.86 -18.64 -12.32
C GLU A 87 7.34 -18.59 -12.40
N TYR A 88 6.83 -17.64 -13.17
CA TYR A 88 5.40 -17.54 -13.45
C TYR A 88 5.02 -18.40 -14.64
N TYR A 89 4.04 -19.28 -14.47
CA TYR A 89 3.58 -20.17 -15.51
C TYR A 89 3.17 -19.40 -16.77
N LYS A 90 3.82 -19.69 -17.90
CA LYS A 90 3.59 -19.06 -19.21
C LYS A 90 3.72 -17.53 -19.20
N ASN A 91 4.57 -16.98 -18.34
CA ASN A 91 4.83 -15.54 -18.28
C ASN A 91 6.31 -15.27 -18.02
N ASP A 92 7.11 -15.48 -19.07
CA ASP A 92 8.58 -15.35 -19.00
C ASP A 92 9.01 -13.91 -18.72
N GLU A 93 8.26 -12.92 -19.25
CA GLU A 93 8.55 -11.50 -18.99
C GLU A 93 8.39 -11.14 -17.52
N ALA A 94 7.30 -11.57 -16.87
CA ALA A 94 7.10 -11.35 -15.45
C ALA A 94 8.14 -12.09 -14.60
N SER A 95 8.53 -13.31 -15.01
CA SER A 95 9.58 -14.08 -14.35
C SER A 95 10.93 -13.39 -14.42
N ALA A 96 11.30 -12.86 -15.59
CA ALA A 96 12.55 -12.11 -15.77
C ALA A 96 12.58 -10.82 -14.95
N LYS A 97 11.46 -10.09 -14.88
CA LYS A 97 11.35 -8.89 -14.04
C LYS A 97 11.44 -9.22 -12.54
N LYS A 98 10.93 -10.38 -12.13
CA LYS A 98 10.93 -10.80 -10.73
C LYS A 98 12.33 -11.19 -10.24
N SER A 99 13.15 -11.79 -11.11
CA SER A 99 14.50 -12.26 -10.79
C SER A 99 15.52 -11.64 -11.73
N GLN A 100 16.34 -10.73 -11.24
CA GLN A 100 17.36 -10.04 -12.02
C GLN A 100 18.68 -9.94 -11.27
N GLY A 101 19.80 -10.26 -11.93
CA GLY A 101 21.15 -10.10 -11.36
C GLY A 101 21.41 -10.89 -10.08
N GLY A 102 20.70 -12.03 -9.86
CA GLY A 102 20.80 -12.81 -8.63
C GLY A 102 19.97 -12.27 -7.47
N TRP A 103 19.12 -11.27 -7.72
CA TRP A 103 18.18 -10.72 -6.75
C TRP A 103 16.74 -11.03 -7.14
N ILE A 104 15.91 -11.27 -6.14
CA ILE A 104 14.44 -11.42 -6.32
C ILE A 104 13.76 -10.19 -5.74
N ARG A 105 12.93 -9.55 -6.55
CA ARG A 105 12.11 -8.41 -6.15
C ARG A 105 10.90 -8.88 -5.35
N SER A 106 10.60 -8.23 -4.22
CA SER A 106 9.39 -8.55 -3.47
C SER A 106 8.12 -8.09 -4.19
N GLY A 107 8.19 -6.97 -4.90
CA GLY A 107 7.04 -6.25 -5.44
C GLY A 107 6.35 -5.39 -4.39
N ASP A 108 6.93 -5.25 -3.20
CA ASP A 108 6.39 -4.50 -2.08
C ASP A 108 7.39 -3.43 -1.62
N LEU A 109 6.87 -2.26 -1.23
CA LEU A 109 7.63 -1.10 -0.78
C LEU A 109 7.70 -1.06 0.74
N PHE A 110 8.87 -0.72 1.24
CA PHE A 110 9.18 -0.58 2.66
C PHE A 110 10.04 0.63 2.92
N TYR A 111 10.07 1.09 4.16
CA TYR A 111 11.21 1.82 4.68
C TYR A 111 11.82 1.06 5.85
N ALA A 112 13.09 1.31 6.15
CA ALA A 112 13.79 0.75 7.28
C ALA A 112 14.13 1.85 8.28
N ASP A 113 14.00 1.59 9.58
CA ASP A 113 14.53 2.49 10.60
C ASP A 113 16.06 2.33 10.74
N LYS A 114 16.66 3.13 11.63
CA LYS A 114 18.11 3.10 11.90
C LYS A 114 18.61 1.75 12.44
N ASP A 115 17.70 0.98 13.05
CA ASP A 115 17.97 -0.35 13.57
C ASP A 115 17.67 -1.45 12.54
N LYS A 116 17.35 -1.07 11.28
CA LYS A 116 16.96 -1.96 10.19
C LYS A 116 15.68 -2.76 10.42
N ASN A 117 14.77 -2.26 11.26
CA ASN A 117 13.42 -2.80 11.30
C ASN A 117 12.65 -2.29 10.10
N LEU A 118 11.92 -3.18 9.42
CA LEU A 118 11.15 -2.87 8.22
C LEU A 118 9.72 -2.49 8.55
N TYR A 119 9.21 -1.52 7.81
CA TYR A 119 7.82 -1.07 7.85
C TYR A 119 7.24 -1.16 6.45
N PHE A 120 6.14 -1.89 6.31
CA PHE A 120 5.43 -2.01 5.05
C PHE A 120 4.77 -0.67 4.70
N VAL A 121 4.92 -0.24 3.45
CA VAL A 121 4.32 1.00 2.93
C VAL A 121 3.17 0.69 1.99
N ASP A 122 3.45 -0.04 0.92
CA ASP A 122 2.45 -0.41 -0.10
C ASP A 122 3.03 -1.46 -1.05
N ARG A 123 2.22 -1.91 -2.00
CA ARG A 123 2.72 -2.61 -3.18
C ARG A 123 3.29 -1.64 -4.18
N ALA A 124 4.39 -2.01 -4.83
CA ALA A 124 4.96 -1.20 -5.90
C ALA A 124 3.95 -0.95 -7.04
N SER A 125 3.09 -1.94 -7.35
CA SER A 125 2.02 -1.80 -8.34
C SER A 125 0.85 -0.90 -7.94
N ASP A 126 0.67 -0.65 -6.65
CA ASP A 126 -0.48 0.07 -6.11
C ASP A 126 -0.11 1.48 -5.62
N SER A 127 1.18 1.70 -5.36
CA SER A 127 1.74 3.03 -5.11
C SER A 127 1.47 3.97 -6.29
N MET A 128 1.22 5.21 -5.98
CA MET A 128 0.94 6.28 -6.94
C MET A 128 2.06 7.31 -6.89
N ARG A 129 2.35 7.96 -8.01
CA ARG A 129 3.28 9.10 -8.05
C ARG A 129 2.57 10.34 -8.53
N ARG A 130 2.57 11.39 -7.71
CA ARG A 130 1.89 12.64 -8.02
C ARG A 130 2.71 13.84 -7.59
N ARG A 131 3.03 14.72 -8.56
CA ARG A 131 3.82 15.95 -8.33
C ARG A 131 5.18 15.68 -7.71
N GLY A 132 5.82 14.57 -8.14
CA GLY A 132 7.11 14.13 -7.62
C GLY A 132 7.06 13.38 -6.27
N GLU A 133 5.87 13.27 -5.65
CA GLU A 133 5.68 12.61 -4.36
C GLU A 133 5.13 11.19 -4.55
N ASN A 134 5.67 10.23 -3.79
CA ASN A 134 5.13 8.89 -3.72
C ASN A 134 3.98 8.83 -2.72
N ILE A 135 2.87 8.22 -3.12
CA ILE A 135 1.65 8.10 -2.33
C ILE A 135 1.35 6.63 -2.10
N SER A 136 1.23 6.23 -0.84
CA SER A 136 0.74 4.91 -0.47
C SER A 136 -0.79 4.86 -0.63
N SER A 137 -1.26 3.94 -1.44
CA SER A 137 -2.69 3.68 -1.57
C SER A 137 -3.29 3.21 -0.23
N PHE A 138 -2.54 2.41 0.52
CA PHE A 138 -2.93 1.94 1.84
C PHE A 138 -3.09 3.08 2.85
N GLU A 139 -2.21 4.08 2.82
CA GLU A 139 -2.30 5.24 3.70
C GLU A 139 -3.55 6.06 3.40
N VAL A 140 -3.82 6.34 2.12
CA VAL A 140 -5.05 7.04 1.70
C VAL A 140 -6.29 6.28 2.16
N GLU A 141 -6.35 4.96 1.90
CA GLU A 141 -7.46 4.09 2.30
C GLU A 141 -7.67 4.11 3.83
N SER A 142 -6.58 3.98 4.59
CA SER A 142 -6.62 3.98 6.06
C SER A 142 -7.17 5.27 6.66
N ILE A 143 -6.98 6.40 6.01
CA ILE A 143 -7.51 7.69 6.43
C ILE A 143 -8.98 7.83 6.03
N VAL A 144 -9.30 7.48 4.78
CA VAL A 144 -10.67 7.55 4.25
C VAL A 144 -11.63 6.62 5.02
N GLU A 145 -11.21 5.42 5.37
CA GLU A 145 -12.02 4.45 6.13
C GLU A 145 -12.30 4.87 7.58
N LYS A 146 -11.62 5.89 8.11
CA LYS A 146 -11.97 6.49 9.41
C LYS A 146 -13.20 7.40 9.33
N TYR A 147 -13.64 7.79 8.13
CA TYR A 147 -14.84 8.60 7.97
C TYR A 147 -16.09 7.76 8.24
N PRO A 148 -17.00 8.19 9.15
CA PRO A 148 -18.07 7.33 9.70
C PRO A 148 -19.04 6.74 8.68
N ASP A 149 -19.23 7.42 7.55
CA ASP A 149 -20.19 6.99 6.51
C ASP A 149 -19.52 6.18 5.38
N VAL A 150 -18.21 5.88 5.51
CA VAL A 150 -17.45 5.00 4.61
C VAL A 150 -17.41 3.59 5.18
N MET A 151 -17.90 2.62 4.40
CA MET A 151 -17.81 1.19 4.74
C MET A 151 -16.44 0.62 4.39
N THR A 152 -15.94 0.94 3.20
CA THR A 152 -14.62 0.58 2.70
C THR A 152 -14.29 1.36 1.44
N CYS A 153 -13.03 1.44 1.08
CA CYS A 153 -12.59 2.12 -0.12
C CYS A 153 -11.42 1.41 -0.81
N ALA A 154 -11.07 1.87 -2.00
CA ALA A 154 -9.86 1.49 -2.73
C ALA A 154 -9.30 2.73 -3.42
N ALA A 155 -8.05 3.10 -3.11
CA ALA A 155 -7.32 4.19 -3.73
C ALA A 155 -6.35 3.65 -4.77
N PHE A 156 -6.26 4.30 -5.92
CA PHE A 156 -5.37 3.92 -7.01
C PHE A 156 -5.06 5.10 -7.92
N GLY A 157 -3.94 5.01 -8.64
CA GLY A 157 -3.54 6.02 -9.62
C GLY A 157 -4.29 5.86 -10.93
N VAL A 158 -4.71 6.98 -11.50
CA VAL A 158 -5.14 7.08 -12.89
C VAL A 158 -4.26 8.09 -13.63
N PRO A 159 -3.98 7.90 -14.94
CA PRO A 159 -3.11 8.80 -15.68
C PRO A 159 -3.60 10.26 -15.63
N SER A 160 -2.69 11.18 -15.39
CA SER A 160 -2.94 12.62 -15.47
C SER A 160 -2.43 13.20 -16.79
N GLU A 161 -2.88 14.42 -17.10
CA GLU A 161 -2.39 15.19 -18.26
C GLU A 161 -0.90 15.55 -18.15
N LEU A 162 -0.34 15.50 -16.93
CA LEU A 162 1.06 15.83 -16.63
C LEU A 162 2.02 14.65 -16.73
N GLY A 163 1.52 13.45 -17.09
CA GLY A 163 2.33 12.24 -17.24
C GLY A 163 2.60 11.46 -15.94
N GLU A 164 2.10 11.95 -14.82
CA GLU A 164 2.08 11.26 -13.52
C GLU A 164 0.67 10.77 -13.19
N ASP A 165 0.45 10.24 -11.98
CA ASP A 165 -0.86 9.81 -11.52
C ASP A 165 -1.69 10.96 -10.95
N GLU A 166 -3.01 10.84 -11.06
CA GLU A 166 -3.98 11.47 -10.18
C GLU A 166 -4.60 10.43 -9.26
N VAL A 167 -4.85 10.82 -8.00
CA VAL A 167 -5.44 9.92 -7.02
C VAL A 167 -6.93 9.74 -7.30
N MET A 168 -7.32 8.51 -7.59
CA MET A 168 -8.72 8.10 -7.72
C MET A 168 -9.12 7.20 -6.57
N LEU A 169 -10.33 7.40 -6.07
CA LEU A 169 -10.93 6.65 -4.96
C LEU A 169 -12.23 6.01 -5.41
N TRP A 170 -12.33 4.69 -5.27
CA TRP A 170 -13.62 4.02 -5.22
C TRP A 170 -14.04 3.90 -3.77
N VAL A 171 -15.27 4.33 -3.46
CA VAL A 171 -15.78 4.32 -2.09
C VAL A 171 -17.15 3.66 -2.02
N LYS A 172 -17.28 2.71 -1.08
CA LYS A 172 -18.55 2.07 -0.73
C LYS A 172 -19.09 2.71 0.54
N PRO A 173 -20.24 3.39 0.49
CA PRO A 173 -20.86 3.95 1.67
C PRO A 173 -21.38 2.87 2.63
N VAL A 174 -21.51 3.21 3.89
CA VAL A 174 -22.25 2.38 4.88
C VAL A 174 -23.69 2.24 4.44
N ALA A 175 -24.25 1.03 4.54
CA ALA A 175 -25.61 0.74 4.13
C ALA A 175 -26.63 1.68 4.79
N GLY A 176 -27.49 2.28 3.98
CA GLY A 176 -28.51 3.24 4.43
C GLY A 176 -28.01 4.64 4.75
N LYS A 177 -26.74 4.91 4.51
CA LYS A 177 -26.14 6.25 4.65
C LYS A 177 -25.98 6.94 3.32
N THR A 178 -26.10 8.27 3.33
CA THR A 178 -25.76 9.13 2.19
C THR A 178 -24.40 9.73 2.47
N LEU A 179 -23.40 9.36 1.67
CA LEU A 179 -22.04 9.89 1.78
C LEU A 179 -21.95 11.26 1.09
N ASP A 180 -21.64 12.30 1.86
CA ASP A 180 -21.30 13.62 1.32
C ASP A 180 -19.82 13.65 0.92
N LEU A 181 -19.55 13.70 -0.39
CA LEU A 181 -18.18 13.68 -0.91
C LEU A 181 -17.40 14.96 -0.56
N LYS A 182 -18.07 16.10 -0.38
CA LYS A 182 -17.40 17.35 0.01
C LYS A 182 -16.94 17.28 1.47
N GLU A 183 -17.76 16.70 2.35
CA GLU A 183 -17.36 16.46 3.75
C GLU A 183 -16.26 15.40 3.86
N LEU A 184 -16.34 14.34 3.04
CA LEU A 184 -15.26 13.35 2.96
C LEU A 184 -13.93 13.99 2.53
N ILE A 185 -13.95 14.87 1.53
CA ILE A 185 -12.75 15.62 1.11
C ILE A 185 -12.23 16.53 2.22
N ARG A 186 -13.11 17.19 3.00
CA ARG A 186 -12.68 18.01 4.15
C ARG A 186 -11.99 17.14 5.21
N HIS A 187 -12.55 15.95 5.49
CA HIS A 187 -11.88 14.97 6.35
C HIS A 187 -10.48 14.61 5.83
N CYS A 188 -10.34 14.39 4.51
CA CYS A 188 -9.02 14.14 3.91
C CYS A 188 -8.06 15.32 4.09
N VAL A 189 -8.53 16.56 3.88
CA VAL A 189 -7.72 17.79 4.06
C VAL A 189 -7.17 17.92 5.48
N ASP A 190 -7.95 17.52 6.46
CA ASP A 190 -7.58 17.62 7.87
C ASP A 190 -6.63 16.48 8.34
N ASN A 191 -6.55 15.37 7.58
CA ASN A 191 -5.86 14.16 8.02
C ASN A 191 -4.74 13.64 7.11
N MET A 192 -4.53 14.22 5.91
CA MET A 192 -3.46 13.79 5.00
C MET A 192 -2.84 14.98 4.26
N ALA A 193 -1.66 14.75 3.69
CA ALA A 193 -0.98 15.75 2.86
C ALA A 193 -1.82 16.08 1.60
N PHE A 194 -1.78 17.33 1.16
CA PHE A 194 -2.63 17.81 0.07
C PHE A 194 -2.45 17.03 -1.25
N PHE A 195 -1.23 16.57 -1.54
CA PHE A 195 -0.95 15.78 -2.73
C PHE A 195 -1.59 14.38 -2.70
N MET A 196 -1.94 13.86 -1.52
CA MET A 196 -2.59 12.56 -1.32
C MET A 196 -4.11 12.63 -1.48
N ILE A 197 -4.71 13.84 -1.39
CA ILE A 197 -6.17 14.00 -1.41
C ILE A 197 -6.72 13.55 -2.77
N PRO A 198 -7.71 12.64 -2.79
CA PRO A 198 -8.32 12.16 -4.03
C PRO A 198 -8.85 13.32 -4.88
N ARG A 199 -8.51 13.29 -6.16
CA ARG A 199 -9.14 14.17 -7.15
C ARG A 199 -10.44 13.56 -7.65
N TYR A 200 -10.41 12.28 -7.97
CA TYR A 200 -11.54 11.56 -8.55
C TYR A 200 -12.16 10.61 -7.56
N ILE A 201 -13.49 10.59 -7.47
CA ILE A 201 -14.22 9.69 -6.58
C ILE A 201 -15.39 9.04 -7.33
N ASP A 202 -15.46 7.72 -7.28
CA ASP A 202 -16.63 6.96 -7.68
C ASP A 202 -17.28 6.30 -6.45
N MET A 203 -18.58 6.55 -6.26
CA MET A 203 -19.37 5.75 -5.31
C MET A 203 -19.77 4.44 -5.96
N VAL A 204 -19.44 3.33 -5.30
CA VAL A 204 -19.66 1.98 -5.83
C VAL A 204 -20.47 1.13 -4.85
N GLU A 205 -21.22 0.18 -5.38
CA GLU A 205 -21.98 -0.79 -4.56
C GLU A 205 -21.05 -1.81 -3.91
N ASP A 206 -19.96 -2.18 -4.59
CA ASP A 206 -18.96 -3.11 -4.06
C ASP A 206 -17.57 -2.86 -4.64
N ILE A 207 -16.55 -3.26 -3.88
CA ILE A 207 -15.14 -3.21 -4.30
C ILE A 207 -14.69 -4.63 -4.60
N PRO A 208 -14.33 -4.93 -5.88
CA PRO A 208 -13.86 -6.25 -6.26
C PRO A 208 -12.66 -6.68 -5.43
N ARG A 209 -12.71 -7.90 -4.89
CA ARG A 209 -11.65 -8.47 -4.03
C ARG A 209 -11.21 -9.83 -4.53
N THR A 210 -9.96 -10.16 -4.23
CA THR A 210 -9.42 -11.51 -4.40
C THR A 210 -10.01 -12.46 -3.36
N GLY A 211 -9.81 -13.78 -3.53
CA GLY A 211 -10.17 -14.76 -2.50
C GLY A 211 -9.47 -14.55 -1.14
N THR A 212 -8.39 -13.76 -1.11
CA THR A 212 -7.66 -13.33 0.10
C THR A 212 -8.08 -11.94 0.59
N LEU A 213 -9.25 -11.46 0.15
CA LEU A 213 -9.88 -10.18 0.52
C LEU A 213 -9.13 -8.91 0.09
N ARG A 214 -8.14 -9.00 -0.79
CA ARG A 214 -7.41 -7.84 -1.34
C ARG A 214 -8.19 -7.17 -2.46
N SER A 215 -8.22 -5.85 -2.50
CA SER A 215 -8.83 -5.08 -3.58
C SER A 215 -8.14 -5.35 -4.93
N GLN A 216 -8.93 -5.65 -5.97
CA GLN A 216 -8.44 -5.93 -7.32
C GLN A 216 -8.28 -4.65 -8.13
N LYS A 217 -7.27 -3.82 -7.77
CA LYS A 217 -7.07 -2.48 -8.34
C LYS A 217 -6.79 -2.45 -9.85
N ALA A 218 -6.22 -3.52 -10.41
CA ALA A 218 -5.93 -3.59 -11.86
C ALA A 218 -7.17 -3.37 -12.74
N GLY A 219 -8.31 -3.96 -12.37
CA GLY A 219 -9.57 -3.74 -13.08
C GLY A 219 -10.10 -2.31 -12.94
N MET A 220 -9.96 -1.73 -11.75
CA MET A 220 -10.38 -0.37 -11.44
C MET A 220 -9.53 0.66 -12.21
N LYS A 221 -8.19 0.49 -12.23
CA LYS A 221 -7.27 1.31 -13.03
C LYS A 221 -7.61 1.28 -14.52
N LYS A 222 -7.99 0.10 -15.05
CA LYS A 222 -8.38 -0.05 -16.45
C LYS A 222 -9.69 0.67 -16.77
N GLN A 223 -10.64 0.71 -15.84
CA GLN A 223 -11.88 1.47 -16.01
C GLN A 223 -11.61 2.97 -16.02
N GLY A 224 -10.74 3.44 -15.10
CA GLY A 224 -10.33 4.84 -15.00
C GLY A 224 -11.49 5.80 -14.72
N VAL A 225 -11.29 7.06 -15.10
CA VAL A 225 -12.28 8.13 -14.94
C VAL A 225 -13.40 7.98 -15.97
N THR A 226 -14.64 8.13 -15.53
CA THR A 226 -15.86 8.04 -16.37
C THR A 226 -16.69 9.34 -16.27
N ASP A 227 -17.71 9.46 -17.09
CA ASP A 227 -18.63 10.63 -17.06
C ASP A 227 -19.39 10.76 -15.72
N ARG A 228 -19.44 9.70 -14.92
CA ARG A 228 -20.09 9.67 -13.60
C ARG A 228 -19.14 9.94 -12.45
N THR A 229 -17.85 10.01 -12.74
CA THR A 229 -16.82 10.24 -11.72
C THR A 229 -16.92 11.66 -11.18
N TRP A 230 -17.05 11.78 -9.87
CA TRP A 230 -17.00 13.07 -9.18
C TRP A 230 -15.57 13.63 -9.24
N ASP A 231 -15.41 14.87 -9.68
CA ASP A 231 -14.11 15.55 -9.80
C ASP A 231 -14.02 16.69 -8.77
N ARG A 232 -13.15 16.52 -7.79
CA ARG A 232 -12.93 17.52 -6.73
C ARG A 232 -12.59 18.90 -7.30
N GLU A 233 -11.78 18.97 -8.35
CA GLU A 233 -11.36 20.27 -8.90
C GLU A 233 -12.52 21.05 -9.55
N LYS A 234 -13.53 20.33 -10.05
CA LYS A 234 -14.75 20.94 -10.57
C LYS A 234 -15.74 21.31 -9.46
N GLU A 235 -15.89 20.44 -8.47
CA GLU A 235 -16.90 20.56 -7.41
C GLU A 235 -16.46 21.42 -6.23
N MET A 236 -15.13 21.56 -6.02
CA MET A 236 -14.50 22.32 -4.95
C MET A 236 -13.33 23.17 -5.48
N PRO A 237 -13.56 24.09 -6.46
CA PRO A 237 -12.48 24.83 -7.12
C PRO A 237 -11.71 25.75 -6.18
N ASP A 238 -12.33 26.15 -5.07
CA ASP A 238 -11.72 27.03 -4.06
C ASP A 238 -10.89 26.27 -3.00
N LEU A 239 -10.85 24.94 -3.08
CA LEU A 239 -10.05 24.13 -2.16
C LEU A 239 -8.56 24.34 -2.45
N LYS A 240 -7.92 25.18 -1.65
CA LYS A 240 -6.50 25.52 -1.79
C LYS A 240 -5.65 24.70 -0.83
N LYS A 241 -4.39 24.52 -1.23
CA LYS A 241 -3.33 24.01 -0.35
C LYS A 241 -3.21 24.97 0.84
N ARG A 242 -3.41 24.46 2.07
CA ARG A 242 -3.11 25.17 3.33
C ARG A 242 -1.62 25.13 3.61
#